data_f3beef9172dac6628168706189653d20
#
_entry.id   f3beef9172dac6628168706189653d20
#
_cell.length_a   1.000
_cell.length_b   1.000
_cell.length_c   1.000
_cell.angle_alpha   90.00
_cell.angle_beta   90.00
_cell.angle_gamma   90.00
#
_symmetry.space_group_name_H-M   'P 1'
#
loop_
_entity.id
_entity.type
_entity.pdbx_description
1 polymer ?
#
loop_
_entity_poly.entity_id
_entity_poly.type
_entity_poly.pdbx_seq_one_letter_code
_entity_poly.pdbx_strand_id
1 'polypeptide(L)'
;MPIILRSGSLRIKNESEEDVQPTVPKHRKKIKKEIPEDKENNDEPMRNVEEIRRKNLEDNKAFLDGLLLTKIRDDIKTLANTLQLSAKKDAKKRDCKYITVSENIPVRRSLRLANMDVDGNKIASPEESDNEMDTTKDQSVTIYRRQTIKRTIEISPEEQENLNRKIQTFFGENNSTPAPKKSTFKFSDLEIADENVLKLTPDRLISMDIHSRSDILAIIGCDRKGAVGLVVKSIDDIHGKWCKINYDFHTAYATCCRFDNLNPNNINSTSYDGTFRSYDITKHQSIEIFREPDEQGLTAFDYRSLQTCLISTDNGDVLLVDIRVNPVTVERFDVSKKRIRTLHINPIKVDEFCLSGSDDCVKVWDLRNMSSMKYCLQTDRSCYGAYYNHAGTHIMAATRDDHLASFSYNDMKIAEDPLNIRPIKRIAHKNYVNRFVTPFTAQPFALFESDFLIGSNGYPREISVYNENCQKTSSLTSENLNSLATVNISHRTLPIIVGGNSSGRIHIFTGPM
;
A
#
# COMPACT_ATOMS: atom_id res chain seq x y z
N MET A 1 59.81 -21.06 21.89
CA MET A 1 60.60 -20.01 22.58
C MET A 1 59.77 -18.71 22.52
N PRO A 2 59.43 -18.17 23.66
CA PRO A 2 58.64 -16.94 23.74
C PRO A 2 59.57 -15.73 23.87
N ILE A 3 59.17 -14.59 23.36
CA ILE A 3 59.73 -13.30 23.77
C ILE A 3 58.61 -12.41 24.24
N ILE A 4 58.80 -12.00 25.46
CA ILE A 4 57.97 -11.26 26.41
C ILE A 4 58.26 -9.76 26.30
N LEU A 5 57.19 -8.93 26.43
CA LEU A 5 57.04 -7.64 27.09
C LEU A 5 57.90 -6.41 26.70
N ARG A 6 57.25 -5.27 26.58
CA ARG A 6 57.22 -4.26 27.65
C ARG A 6 56.21 -3.14 27.43
N SER A 7 55.49 -2.86 28.48
CA SER A 7 54.66 -1.70 28.83
C SER A 7 55.44 -0.37 28.83
N GLY A 8 54.81 0.69 28.44
CA GLY A 8 55.26 2.07 28.64
C GLY A 8 54.07 2.98 28.89
N SER A 9 53.79 3.21 30.16
CA SER A 9 52.88 4.25 30.66
C SER A 9 53.60 5.60 30.63
N LEU A 10 52.97 6.61 30.05
CA LEU A 10 53.35 8.01 30.24
C LEU A 10 52.18 8.80 30.81
N ARG A 11 52.31 9.14 32.07
CA ARG A 11 51.54 10.15 32.78
C ARG A 11 52.04 11.52 32.31
N ILE A 12 51.14 12.43 31.94
CA ILE A 12 51.42 13.89 31.99
C ILE A 12 50.24 14.55 32.72
N LYS A 13 50.66 15.51 33.53
CA LYS A 13 50.03 16.17 34.65
C LYS A 13 48.85 17.06 34.31
N ASN A 14 47.98 17.18 35.29
CA ASN A 14 46.96 18.22 35.48
C ASN A 14 47.58 19.63 35.51
N GLU A 15 46.93 20.58 34.85
CA GLU A 15 46.94 21.98 35.24
C GLU A 15 45.54 22.58 35.09
N SER A 16 45.05 22.99 36.23
CA SER A 16 44.11 24.05 36.67
C SER A 16 42.91 24.45 35.80
N GLU A 17 41.80 24.32 36.48
CA GLU A 17 40.49 24.93 36.30
C GLU A 17 40.55 26.45 36.06
N GLU A 18 39.80 26.92 35.05
CA GLU A 18 39.14 28.23 35.09
C GLU A 18 37.71 28.12 34.57
N ASP A 19 36.78 28.48 35.46
CA ASP A 19 35.35 28.63 35.23
C ASP A 19 35.06 29.70 34.17
N VAL A 20 34.41 29.31 33.04
CA VAL A 20 33.73 30.25 32.18
C VAL A 20 32.29 29.78 31.93
N GLN A 21 31.35 30.46 32.56
CA GLN A 21 29.90 30.34 32.30
C GLN A 21 29.59 30.84 30.87
N PRO A 22 28.75 30.16 30.07
CA PRO A 22 28.27 30.70 28.81
C PRO A 22 27.10 31.66 29.03
N THR A 23 27.32 32.91 28.75
CA THR A 23 26.31 33.97 28.67
C THR A 23 25.45 33.79 27.43
N VAL A 24 24.13 33.75 27.61
CA VAL A 24 23.09 33.74 26.60
C VAL A 24 22.96 35.12 25.95
N PRO A 25 23.03 35.31 24.63
CA PRO A 25 22.67 36.58 24.01
C PRO A 25 21.15 36.61 23.74
N LYS A 26 20.42 37.42 24.50
CA LYS A 26 19.15 37.97 24.08
C LYS A 26 19.42 39.10 23.10
N HIS A 27 19.02 38.96 21.82
CA HIS A 27 18.57 40.08 20.98
C HIS A 27 17.91 39.54 19.70
N ARG A 28 16.60 39.43 19.70
CA ARG A 28 15.79 39.39 18.48
C ARG A 28 15.59 40.83 18.01
N LYS A 29 16.33 41.27 16.98
CA LYS A 29 16.02 42.47 16.23
C LYS A 29 14.88 42.18 15.26
N LYS A 30 13.74 42.87 15.43
CA LYS A 30 12.65 42.98 14.47
C LYS A 30 13.15 43.82 13.29
N ILE A 31 13.20 43.23 12.11
CA ILE A 31 13.36 43.99 10.86
C ILE A 31 11.98 44.47 10.46
N LYS A 32 11.73 45.76 10.59
CA LYS A 32 10.59 46.47 9.97
C LYS A 32 10.92 46.62 8.47
N LYS A 33 10.12 46.04 7.59
CA LYS A 33 10.03 46.43 6.20
C LYS A 33 9.03 47.58 6.11
N GLU A 34 9.50 48.72 5.70
CA GLU A 34 8.68 49.88 5.30
C GLU A 34 7.99 49.55 3.98
N ILE A 35 6.69 49.69 3.96
CA ILE A 35 5.83 49.65 2.77
C ILE A 35 5.40 51.10 2.53
N PRO A 36 5.44 51.64 1.28
CA PRO A 36 5.05 53.01 1.01
C PRO A 36 3.54 53.21 1.25
N GLU A 37 3.22 54.36 1.83
CA GLU A 37 1.86 54.87 2.00
C GLU A 37 1.29 55.29 0.66
N ASP A 38 0.22 54.62 0.18
CA ASP A 38 -0.74 55.19 -0.72
C ASP A 38 -2.06 55.40 0.04
N LYS A 39 -2.43 56.67 0.14
CA LYS A 39 -3.65 57.13 0.75
C LYS A 39 -4.83 56.89 -0.23
N GLU A 40 -5.79 56.07 0.21
CA GLU A 40 -7.17 56.28 -0.15
C GLU A 40 -8.10 55.77 0.96
N ASN A 41 -8.97 56.69 1.40
CA ASN A 41 -9.96 56.53 2.43
C ASN A 41 -11.01 55.49 2.06
N ASN A 42 -11.23 54.50 2.93
CA ASN A 42 -12.53 53.91 3.14
C ASN A 42 -12.60 53.38 4.57
N ASP A 43 -13.27 54.13 5.43
CA ASP A 43 -13.67 53.73 6.78
C ASP A 43 -14.74 52.61 6.70
N GLU A 44 -14.34 51.34 6.67
CA GLU A 44 -15.18 50.24 7.10
C GLU A 44 -14.75 49.82 8.51
N PRO A 45 -15.73 49.76 9.48
CA PRO A 45 -15.41 49.35 10.83
C PRO A 45 -14.93 47.91 10.84
N MET A 46 -13.78 47.68 11.46
CA MET A 46 -13.22 46.34 11.74
C MET A 46 -14.32 45.46 12.36
N ARG A 47 -14.92 44.59 11.53
CA ARG A 47 -15.92 43.63 11.99
C ARG A 47 -15.25 42.72 13.02
N ASN A 48 -15.79 42.75 14.23
CA ASN A 48 -15.30 41.94 15.34
C ASN A 48 -15.43 40.45 14.98
N VAL A 49 -14.31 39.77 14.73
CA VAL A 49 -14.25 38.37 14.31
C VAL A 49 -15.01 37.46 15.28
N GLU A 50 -15.06 37.81 16.56
CA GLU A 50 -15.83 37.07 17.57
C GLU A 50 -17.35 37.23 17.40
N GLU A 51 -17.83 38.37 16.96
CA GLU A 51 -19.24 38.58 16.65
C GLU A 51 -19.69 37.74 15.44
N ILE A 52 -18.87 37.70 14.39
CA ILE A 52 -19.13 36.86 13.22
C ILE A 52 -19.13 35.38 13.62
N ARG A 53 -18.19 34.98 14.49
CA ARG A 53 -18.11 33.62 14.98
C ARG A 53 -19.33 33.25 15.84
N ARG A 54 -19.78 34.15 16.70
CA ARG A 54 -20.99 33.95 17.51
C ARG A 54 -22.22 33.81 16.65
N LYS A 55 -22.40 34.68 15.65
CA LYS A 55 -23.51 34.62 14.72
C LYS A 55 -23.54 33.32 13.93
N ASN A 56 -22.39 32.86 13.41
CA ASN A 56 -22.28 31.59 12.72
C ASN A 56 -22.61 30.39 13.61
N LEU A 57 -22.28 30.45 14.91
CA LEU A 57 -22.63 29.41 15.87
C LEU A 57 -24.14 29.39 16.18
N GLU A 58 -24.77 30.56 16.27
CA GLU A 58 -26.22 30.70 16.45
C GLU A 58 -26.98 30.21 15.22
N ASP A 59 -26.55 30.59 14.01
CA ASP A 59 -27.15 30.16 12.74
C ASP A 59 -27.03 28.64 12.56
N ASN A 60 -25.86 28.06 12.85
CA ASN A 60 -25.66 26.62 12.81
C ASN A 60 -26.53 25.87 13.83
N LYS A 61 -26.68 26.42 15.03
CA LYS A 61 -27.56 25.85 16.04
C LYS A 61 -29.01 25.88 15.62
N ALA A 62 -29.50 27.00 15.10
CA ALA A 62 -30.85 27.13 14.58
C ALA A 62 -31.13 26.17 13.41
N PHE A 63 -30.14 25.94 12.55
CA PHE A 63 -30.23 24.97 11.46
C PHE A 63 -30.34 23.53 11.98
N LEU A 64 -29.50 23.16 12.96
CA LEU A 64 -29.54 21.82 13.57
C LEU A 64 -30.82 21.57 14.37
N ASP A 65 -31.35 22.60 15.02
CA ASP A 65 -32.64 22.54 15.73
C ASP A 65 -33.82 22.40 14.75
N GLY A 66 -33.76 23.07 13.59
CA GLY A 66 -34.72 22.94 12.50
C GLY A 66 -34.76 21.52 11.90
N LEU A 67 -33.64 20.80 11.95
CA LEU A 67 -33.54 19.39 11.51
C LEU A 67 -33.92 18.38 12.61
N LEU A 68 -34.34 18.84 13.80
CA LEU A 68 -34.65 18.02 14.98
C LEU A 68 -33.48 17.13 15.45
N LEU A 69 -32.27 17.35 14.97
CA LEU A 69 -31.09 16.54 15.29
C LEU A 69 -30.64 16.72 16.75
N THR A 70 -30.84 17.89 17.33
CA THR A 70 -30.57 18.14 18.76
C THR A 70 -31.50 17.32 19.65
N LYS A 71 -32.79 17.25 19.35
CA LYS A 71 -33.75 16.42 20.07
C LYS A 71 -33.38 14.93 20.00
N ILE A 72 -33.09 14.42 18.81
CA ILE A 72 -32.70 13.01 18.60
C ILE A 72 -31.41 12.69 19.39
N ARG A 73 -30.44 13.60 19.42
CA ARG A 73 -29.20 13.43 20.19
C ARG A 73 -29.45 13.35 21.70
N ASP A 74 -30.37 14.17 22.22
CA ASP A 74 -30.68 14.18 23.64
C ASP A 74 -31.56 12.98 24.05
N ASP A 75 -32.43 12.50 23.16
CA ASP A 75 -33.18 11.26 23.35
C ASP A 75 -32.25 10.02 23.36
N ILE A 76 -31.25 9.97 22.49
CA ILE A 76 -30.23 8.91 22.50
C ILE A 76 -29.38 8.96 23.79
N LYS A 77 -29.02 10.13 24.29
CA LYS A 77 -28.29 10.25 25.55
C LYS A 77 -29.12 9.78 26.77
N THR A 78 -30.39 10.11 26.82
CA THR A 78 -31.29 9.67 27.87
C THR A 78 -31.52 8.16 27.85
N LEU A 79 -31.67 7.57 26.67
CA LEU A 79 -31.74 6.11 26.47
C LEU A 79 -30.42 5.41 26.88
N ALA A 80 -29.28 5.95 26.52
CA ALA A 80 -27.98 5.40 26.92
C ALA A 80 -27.76 5.46 28.45
N ASN A 81 -28.17 6.53 29.10
CA ASN A 81 -28.10 6.66 30.56
C ASN A 81 -29.06 5.72 31.29
N THR A 82 -30.28 5.49 30.77
CA THR A 82 -31.24 4.51 31.31
C THR A 82 -30.75 3.09 31.18
N LEU A 83 -30.11 2.74 30.04
CA LEU A 83 -29.49 1.42 29.84
C LEU A 83 -28.29 1.19 30.78
N GLN A 84 -27.46 2.22 31.06
CA GLN A 84 -26.36 2.11 32.00
C GLN A 84 -26.83 1.99 33.46
N LEU A 85 -27.98 2.57 33.82
CA LEU A 85 -28.57 2.45 35.14
C LEU A 85 -29.25 1.08 35.37
N SER A 86 -29.77 0.44 34.34
CA SER A 86 -30.29 -0.93 34.40
C SER A 86 -29.17 -1.98 34.49
N ALA A 87 -28.05 -1.76 33.80
CA ALA A 87 -26.90 -2.67 33.84
C ALA A 87 -26.16 -2.68 35.22
N LYS A 88 -26.31 -1.67 36.05
CA LYS A 88 -25.70 -1.62 37.38
C LYS A 88 -26.49 -2.35 38.48
N LYS A 89 -27.71 -2.77 38.22
CA LYS A 89 -28.55 -3.46 39.23
C LYS A 89 -28.47 -4.98 39.21
N ASP A 90 -27.91 -5.60 38.16
CA ASP A 90 -27.91 -7.06 37.97
C ASP A 90 -26.54 -7.74 38.06
N ALA A 91 -25.54 -7.12 38.65
CA ALA A 91 -24.23 -7.73 38.90
C ALA A 91 -24.25 -8.63 40.14
N LYS A 92 -25.02 -9.70 40.12
CA LYS A 92 -24.85 -10.88 41.02
C LYS A 92 -24.76 -12.13 40.19
N LYS A 93 -23.57 -12.77 40.28
CA LYS A 93 -23.15 -14.10 39.82
C LYS A 93 -24.26 -14.98 39.22
N ARG A 94 -24.06 -15.36 37.94
CA ARG A 94 -24.66 -16.59 37.40
C ARG A 94 -23.66 -17.32 36.51
N ASP A 95 -23.55 -18.63 36.74
CA ASP A 95 -22.75 -19.60 36.01
C ASP A 95 -23.13 -19.69 34.54
N CYS A 96 -22.15 -19.80 33.67
CA CYS A 96 -22.33 -20.01 32.24
C CYS A 96 -22.91 -21.40 31.94
N LYS A 97 -24.14 -21.45 31.46
CA LYS A 97 -24.66 -22.59 30.68
C LYS A 97 -24.86 -22.11 29.25
N TYR A 98 -24.19 -22.77 28.30
CA TYR A 98 -24.39 -22.56 26.86
C TYR A 98 -25.84 -22.88 26.49
N ILE A 99 -26.56 -21.92 25.93
CA ILE A 99 -27.82 -22.11 25.24
C ILE A 99 -27.60 -21.67 23.79
N THR A 100 -27.66 -22.62 22.89
CA THR A 100 -27.78 -22.38 21.45
C THR A 100 -29.20 -21.90 21.18
N VAL A 101 -29.34 -20.64 20.78
CA VAL A 101 -30.61 -20.11 20.26
C VAL A 101 -30.39 -19.73 18.80
N SER A 102 -30.97 -20.53 17.93
CA SER A 102 -31.21 -20.19 16.54
C SER A 102 -32.47 -19.33 16.49
N GLU A 103 -32.36 -18.02 16.36
CA GLU A 103 -33.47 -17.16 15.94
C GLU A 103 -32.99 -16.12 14.96
N ASN A 104 -33.60 -16.12 13.79
CA ASN A 104 -33.47 -15.16 12.72
C ASN A 104 -33.79 -13.74 13.22
N ILE A 105 -32.79 -12.95 13.52
CA ILE A 105 -32.94 -11.50 13.67
C ILE A 105 -32.88 -10.89 12.29
N PRO A 106 -33.92 -10.21 11.77
CA PRO A 106 -33.88 -9.58 10.48
C PRO A 106 -32.88 -8.45 10.51
N VAL A 107 -31.76 -8.62 9.80
CA VAL A 107 -30.77 -7.56 9.56
C VAL A 107 -31.48 -6.46 8.79
N ARG A 108 -31.54 -5.25 9.34
CA ARG A 108 -32.01 -4.05 8.64
C ARG A 108 -31.13 -3.80 7.42
N ARG A 109 -31.55 -4.27 6.26
CA ARG A 109 -30.94 -3.91 4.98
C ARG A 109 -31.45 -2.53 4.58
N SER A 110 -30.56 -1.66 4.12
CA SER A 110 -30.91 -0.36 3.53
C SER A 110 -31.87 -0.60 2.36
N LEU A 111 -32.96 0.16 2.27
CA LEU A 111 -33.92 0.12 1.17
C LEU A 111 -33.26 0.26 -0.21
N ARG A 112 -32.14 0.97 -0.26
CA ARG A 112 -31.31 1.16 -1.46
C ARG A 112 -30.62 -0.12 -1.95
N LEU A 113 -30.33 -1.09 -1.05
CA LEU A 113 -29.78 -2.41 -1.39
C LEU A 113 -30.88 -3.39 -1.85
N ALA A 114 -32.14 -3.05 -1.63
CA ALA A 114 -33.30 -3.85 -2.02
C ALA A 114 -33.96 -3.36 -3.32
N ASN A 115 -33.34 -2.39 -4.04
CA ASN A 115 -33.92 -1.71 -5.22
C ASN A 115 -35.33 -1.15 -4.95
N MET A 116 -35.52 -0.54 -3.78
CA MET A 116 -36.75 0.13 -3.38
C MET A 116 -36.52 1.64 -3.30
N ASP A 117 -37.55 2.42 -3.67
CA ASP A 117 -37.56 3.87 -3.49
C ASP A 117 -37.78 4.27 -2.01
N VAL A 118 -37.80 5.57 -1.73
CA VAL A 118 -37.96 6.11 -0.37
C VAL A 118 -39.29 5.73 0.25
N ASP A 119 -40.30 5.40 -0.56
CA ASP A 119 -41.66 5.07 -0.18
C ASP A 119 -41.90 3.54 -0.09
N GLY A 120 -40.86 2.73 -0.36
CA GLY A 120 -40.92 1.28 -0.23
C GLY A 120 -41.42 0.53 -1.45
N ASN A 121 -41.55 1.18 -2.61
CA ASN A 121 -41.95 0.55 -3.87
C ASN A 121 -40.73 0.05 -4.65
N LYS A 122 -40.86 -1.12 -5.30
CA LYS A 122 -39.79 -1.63 -6.18
C LYS A 122 -39.62 -0.72 -7.40
N ILE A 123 -38.40 -0.28 -7.62
CA ILE A 123 -38.03 0.43 -8.84
C ILE A 123 -38.01 -0.59 -9.98
N ALA A 124 -38.85 -0.37 -10.99
CA ALA A 124 -38.90 -1.23 -12.17
C ALA A 124 -37.58 -1.15 -12.93
N SER A 125 -36.94 -2.30 -13.14
CA SER A 125 -35.81 -2.42 -14.07
C SER A 125 -36.32 -2.33 -15.50
N PRO A 126 -35.51 -1.78 -16.46
CA PRO A 126 -35.87 -1.79 -17.88
C PRO A 126 -36.05 -3.23 -18.35
N GLU A 127 -37.12 -3.48 -19.08
CA GLU A 127 -37.55 -4.77 -19.58
C GLU A 127 -36.43 -5.45 -20.38
N GLU A 128 -35.96 -6.59 -19.90
CA GLU A 128 -35.27 -7.60 -20.71
C GLU A 128 -36.33 -8.54 -21.26
N SER A 129 -36.38 -8.65 -22.57
CA SER A 129 -37.27 -9.54 -23.31
C SER A 129 -37.00 -11.00 -22.99
N ASP A 130 -38.06 -11.69 -22.67
CA ASP A 130 -38.17 -13.13 -22.38
C ASP A 130 -37.47 -14.01 -23.44
N ASN A 131 -36.61 -14.89 -22.98
CA ASN A 131 -36.37 -16.20 -23.57
C ASN A 131 -36.26 -17.21 -22.42
N GLU A 132 -37.34 -17.93 -22.22
CA GLU A 132 -37.37 -19.14 -21.39
C GLU A 132 -36.37 -20.15 -21.93
N MET A 133 -35.47 -20.66 -21.08
CA MET A 133 -34.86 -21.96 -21.26
C MET A 133 -34.38 -22.56 -19.94
N ASP A 134 -35.09 -23.58 -19.57
CA ASP A 134 -34.77 -24.82 -18.85
C ASP A 134 -33.71 -24.80 -17.72
N THR A 135 -34.24 -25.16 -16.55
CA THR A 135 -33.51 -25.42 -15.31
C THR A 135 -32.81 -26.77 -15.34
N THR A 136 -31.52 -26.81 -15.56
CA THR A 136 -30.64 -27.86 -15.04
C THR A 136 -29.57 -27.23 -14.18
N LYS A 137 -29.50 -27.71 -12.93
CA LYS A 137 -28.43 -27.36 -11.97
C LYS A 137 -27.09 -27.81 -12.55
N ASP A 138 -26.30 -26.89 -13.09
CA ASP A 138 -24.94 -27.14 -13.42
C ASP A 138 -24.01 -26.10 -12.81
N GLN A 139 -22.87 -26.59 -12.38
CA GLN A 139 -21.76 -25.95 -11.72
C GLN A 139 -21.46 -24.58 -12.36
N SER A 140 -21.32 -23.54 -11.53
CA SER A 140 -21.07 -22.17 -11.95
C SER A 140 -19.85 -22.06 -12.86
N VAL A 141 -20.09 -22.04 -14.14
CA VAL A 141 -19.09 -21.70 -15.15
C VAL A 141 -18.73 -20.21 -14.97
N THR A 142 -17.54 -19.94 -14.51
CA THR A 142 -17.03 -18.57 -14.40
C THR A 142 -16.79 -18.04 -15.82
N ILE A 143 -17.76 -17.31 -16.36
CA ILE A 143 -17.65 -16.70 -17.68
C ILE A 143 -16.74 -15.48 -17.54
N TYR A 144 -15.62 -15.46 -18.28
CA TYR A 144 -14.79 -14.27 -18.41
C TYR A 144 -15.61 -13.12 -19.01
N ARG A 145 -16.08 -12.20 -18.16
CA ARG A 145 -16.76 -10.98 -18.62
C ARG A 145 -15.72 -9.99 -19.13
N ARG A 146 -15.66 -9.82 -20.44
CA ARG A 146 -14.95 -8.67 -21.04
C ARG A 146 -15.72 -7.40 -20.66
N GLN A 147 -15.07 -6.53 -19.90
CA GLN A 147 -15.65 -5.25 -19.50
C GLN A 147 -14.90 -4.12 -20.16
N THR A 148 -15.64 -3.17 -20.71
CA THR A 148 -15.06 -1.89 -21.14
C THR A 148 -14.80 -1.06 -19.87
N ILE A 149 -13.54 -0.75 -19.60
CA ILE A 149 -13.15 0.02 -18.42
C ILE A 149 -13.39 1.50 -18.66
N LYS A 150 -14.04 2.14 -17.70
CA LYS A 150 -14.18 3.60 -17.70
C LYS A 150 -12.86 4.25 -17.27
N ARG A 151 -12.54 5.38 -17.86
CA ARG A 151 -11.40 6.22 -17.45
C ARG A 151 -11.80 7.16 -16.33
N THR A 152 -10.88 7.40 -15.42
CA THR A 152 -11.07 8.31 -14.28
C THR A 152 -11.17 9.79 -14.70
N ILE A 153 -10.68 10.13 -15.91
CA ILE A 153 -10.71 11.48 -16.47
C ILE A 153 -11.38 11.41 -17.84
N GLU A 154 -12.46 12.15 -18.00
CA GLU A 154 -13.09 12.34 -19.30
C GLU A 154 -12.19 13.22 -20.17
N ILE A 155 -11.57 12.62 -21.18
CA ILE A 155 -10.83 13.29 -22.25
C ILE A 155 -11.65 13.21 -23.53
N SER A 156 -11.40 14.14 -24.45
CA SER A 156 -12.07 14.08 -25.75
C SER A 156 -11.77 12.77 -26.48
N PRO A 157 -12.69 12.26 -27.31
CA PRO A 157 -12.45 11.02 -28.04
C PRO A 157 -11.18 11.05 -28.90
N GLU A 158 -10.82 12.19 -29.48
CA GLU A 158 -9.61 12.37 -30.29
C GLU A 158 -8.32 12.31 -29.46
N GLU A 159 -8.31 12.98 -28.31
CA GLU A 159 -7.18 12.90 -27.37
C GLU A 159 -7.01 11.48 -26.84
N GLN A 160 -8.13 10.79 -26.64
CA GLN A 160 -8.16 9.40 -26.21
C GLN A 160 -7.52 8.48 -27.24
N GLU A 161 -7.88 8.65 -28.49
CA GLU A 161 -7.31 7.84 -29.60
C GLU A 161 -5.82 8.11 -29.80
N ASN A 162 -5.40 9.38 -29.72
CA ASN A 162 -3.98 9.74 -29.79
C ASN A 162 -3.18 9.13 -28.64
N LEU A 163 -3.73 9.13 -27.43
CA LEU A 163 -3.09 8.55 -26.26
C LEU A 163 -2.99 7.02 -26.39
N ASN A 164 -4.03 6.36 -26.89
CA ASN A 164 -4.05 4.94 -27.14
C ASN A 164 -2.99 4.55 -28.18
N ARG A 165 -2.90 5.28 -29.30
CA ARG A 165 -1.88 5.03 -30.33
C ARG A 165 -0.45 5.16 -29.75
N LYS A 166 -0.19 6.20 -28.97
CA LYS A 166 1.13 6.38 -28.31
C LYS A 166 1.46 5.19 -27.41
N ILE A 167 0.51 4.73 -26.59
CA ILE A 167 0.72 3.57 -25.73
C ILE A 167 0.94 2.31 -26.54
N GLN A 168 0.17 2.08 -27.60
CA GLN A 168 0.36 0.96 -28.51
C GLN A 168 1.74 0.99 -29.17
N THR A 169 2.26 2.17 -29.52
CA THR A 169 3.63 2.30 -30.05
C THR A 169 4.66 1.85 -29.01
N PHE A 170 4.53 2.27 -27.75
CA PHE A 170 5.46 1.85 -26.71
C PHE A 170 5.42 0.33 -26.42
N PHE A 171 4.25 -0.28 -26.42
CA PHE A 171 4.08 -1.69 -26.06
C PHE A 171 3.99 -2.64 -27.27
N GLY A 172 3.70 -2.12 -28.47
CA GLY A 172 3.51 -2.92 -29.69
C GLY A 172 4.81 -3.32 -30.40
N GLU A 173 5.90 -2.61 -30.20
CA GLU A 173 7.20 -2.94 -30.74
C GLU A 173 7.88 -3.99 -29.86
N ASN A 174 7.92 -5.24 -30.35
CA ASN A 174 8.70 -6.32 -29.73
C ASN A 174 10.20 -6.09 -29.93
N ASN A 175 10.73 -5.01 -29.40
CA ASN A 175 12.16 -4.81 -29.36
C ASN A 175 12.72 -5.64 -28.20
N SER A 176 13.16 -6.85 -28.50
CA SER A 176 14.00 -7.66 -27.63
C SER A 176 15.36 -6.98 -27.51
N THR A 177 15.42 -5.90 -26.72
CA THR A 177 16.72 -5.33 -26.37
C THR A 177 17.45 -6.33 -25.49
N PRO A 178 18.76 -6.59 -25.77
CA PRO A 178 19.56 -7.45 -24.91
C PRO A 178 19.50 -6.91 -23.48
N ALA A 179 19.35 -7.82 -22.52
CA ALA A 179 19.31 -7.44 -21.11
C ALA A 179 20.47 -6.51 -20.79
N PRO A 180 20.24 -5.28 -20.33
CA PRO A 180 21.32 -4.36 -20.02
C PRO A 180 22.20 -4.97 -18.93
N LYS A 181 23.50 -4.83 -19.07
CA LYS A 181 24.44 -5.20 -18.02
C LYS A 181 24.10 -4.37 -16.79
N LYS A 182 24.06 -5.01 -15.60
CA LYS A 182 23.89 -4.27 -14.33
C LYS A 182 24.83 -3.06 -14.33
N SER A 183 24.27 -1.87 -14.37
CA SER A 183 25.07 -0.65 -14.32
C SER A 183 25.60 -0.46 -12.90
N THR A 184 26.90 -0.22 -12.78
CA THR A 184 27.49 0.24 -11.51
C THR A 184 27.14 1.71 -11.34
N PHE A 185 26.34 2.06 -10.35
CA PHE A 185 26.01 3.45 -10.02
C PHE A 185 26.26 3.71 -8.53
N LYS A 186 26.39 4.97 -8.17
CA LYS A 186 26.41 5.40 -6.78
C LYS A 186 25.06 6.00 -6.41
N PHE A 187 24.60 5.77 -5.19
CA PHE A 187 23.34 6.36 -4.72
C PHE A 187 23.34 7.89 -4.75
N SER A 188 24.54 8.52 -4.64
CA SER A 188 24.73 9.96 -4.78
C SER A 188 24.38 10.50 -6.17
N ASP A 189 24.38 9.65 -7.18
CA ASP A 189 24.16 10.03 -8.57
C ASP A 189 22.68 9.94 -8.97
N LEU A 190 21.83 9.51 -8.01
CA LEU A 190 20.40 9.40 -8.21
C LEU A 190 19.71 10.70 -7.82
N GLU A 191 19.03 11.34 -8.76
CA GLU A 191 18.32 12.60 -8.58
C GLU A 191 16.88 12.54 -9.08
N ILE A 192 16.03 13.40 -8.54
CA ILE A 192 14.64 13.59 -9.02
C ILE A 192 14.61 14.90 -9.81
N ALA A 193 14.46 14.82 -11.14
CA ALA A 193 14.15 15.97 -11.95
C ALA A 193 12.69 16.42 -11.73
N ASP A 194 12.37 17.69 -11.99
CA ASP A 194 11.04 18.25 -11.79
C ASP A 194 9.96 17.50 -12.59
N GLU A 195 10.26 17.10 -13.81
CA GLU A 195 9.37 16.31 -14.67
C GLU A 195 9.16 14.88 -14.17
N ASN A 196 9.98 14.41 -13.23
CA ASN A 196 9.90 13.08 -12.63
C ASN A 196 9.03 13.02 -11.35
N VAL A 197 8.35 14.13 -11.03
CA VAL A 197 7.32 14.19 -9.98
C VAL A 197 5.93 14.17 -10.62
N LEU A 198 5.31 13.01 -10.65
CA LEU A 198 4.09 12.76 -11.40
C LEU A 198 2.90 12.40 -10.51
N LYS A 199 1.70 12.78 -10.92
CA LYS A 199 0.45 12.27 -10.34
C LYS A 199 0.08 10.98 -11.07
N LEU A 200 0.32 9.82 -10.47
CA LEU A 200 0.06 8.50 -11.06
C LEU A 200 -1.42 8.11 -10.92
N THR A 201 -2.00 8.27 -9.73
CA THR A 201 -3.39 7.93 -9.45
C THR A 201 -4.14 9.09 -8.79
N PRO A 202 -5.47 9.15 -8.88
CA PRO A 202 -6.25 10.23 -8.27
C PRO A 202 -6.26 10.22 -6.74
N ASP A 203 -6.14 9.06 -6.10
CA ASP A 203 -6.15 8.90 -4.64
C ASP A 203 -4.85 8.25 -4.14
N ARG A 204 -4.83 7.82 -2.89
CA ARG A 204 -3.69 7.24 -2.17
C ARG A 204 -3.18 5.97 -2.83
N LEU A 205 -1.90 5.98 -3.20
CA LEU A 205 -1.19 4.81 -3.73
C LEU A 205 -1.11 3.69 -2.69
N ILE A 206 -1.37 2.48 -3.14
CA ILE A 206 -1.36 1.27 -2.32
C ILE A 206 -0.26 0.32 -2.75
N SER A 207 -0.17 0.07 -4.05
CA SER A 207 0.84 -0.79 -4.65
C SER A 207 1.32 -0.16 -5.95
N MET A 208 2.55 -0.45 -6.32
CA MET A 208 3.16 -0.04 -7.59
C MET A 208 4.00 -1.18 -8.14
N ASP A 209 4.18 -1.18 -9.45
CA ASP A 209 5.14 -2.03 -10.13
C ASP A 209 5.80 -1.29 -11.30
N ILE A 210 6.97 -1.76 -11.73
CA ILE A 210 7.76 -1.19 -12.80
C ILE A 210 8.01 -2.26 -13.85
N HIS A 211 7.81 -1.89 -15.11
CA HIS A 211 8.02 -2.80 -16.25
C HIS A 211 9.49 -3.19 -16.38
N SER A 212 9.75 -4.46 -16.73
CA SER A 212 11.13 -5.00 -16.78
C SER A 212 11.94 -4.60 -18.02
N ARG A 213 11.31 -4.00 -19.04
CA ARG A 213 12.00 -3.51 -20.25
C ARG A 213 12.94 -2.37 -19.93
N SER A 214 14.06 -2.29 -20.67
CA SER A 214 15.10 -1.29 -20.49
C SER A 214 15.06 -0.14 -21.52
N ASP A 215 14.20 -0.23 -22.53
CA ASP A 215 13.99 0.80 -23.56
C ASP A 215 12.83 1.76 -23.21
N ILE A 216 11.92 1.33 -22.34
CA ILE A 216 10.83 2.15 -21.85
C ILE A 216 10.81 2.16 -20.32
N LEU A 217 10.49 3.31 -19.75
CA LEU A 217 10.15 3.41 -18.34
C LEU A 217 8.63 3.44 -18.20
N ALA A 218 8.05 2.30 -17.86
CA ALA A 218 6.63 2.17 -17.61
C ALA A 218 6.39 1.80 -16.14
N ILE A 219 5.55 2.60 -15.47
CA ILE A 219 5.23 2.45 -14.05
C ILE A 219 3.72 2.37 -13.91
N ILE A 220 3.26 1.37 -13.18
CA ILE A 220 1.85 1.23 -12.77
C ILE A 220 1.70 1.45 -11.27
N GLY A 221 0.50 1.84 -10.87
CA GLY A 221 0.14 1.91 -9.47
C GLY A 221 -1.37 1.86 -9.30
N CYS A 222 -1.80 1.26 -8.21
CA CYS A 222 -3.21 1.20 -7.85
C CYS A 222 -3.50 1.99 -6.58
N ASP A 223 -4.75 2.43 -6.44
CA ASP A 223 -5.15 3.30 -5.35
C ASP A 223 -6.32 2.78 -4.52
N ARG A 224 -6.61 3.54 -3.46
CA ARG A 224 -7.66 3.22 -2.50
C ARG A 224 -9.07 3.23 -3.09
N LYS A 225 -9.30 3.84 -4.22
CA LYS A 225 -10.62 3.92 -4.88
C LYS A 225 -10.81 2.89 -5.99
N GLY A 226 -9.81 2.04 -6.23
CA GLY A 226 -9.88 1.02 -7.27
C GLY A 226 -9.33 1.46 -8.62
N ALA A 227 -8.79 2.68 -8.71
CA ALA A 227 -8.15 3.14 -9.93
C ALA A 227 -6.75 2.54 -10.10
N VAL A 228 -6.37 2.26 -11.35
CA VAL A 228 -5.03 1.87 -11.75
C VAL A 228 -4.48 2.92 -12.71
N GLY A 229 -3.36 3.53 -12.34
CA GLY A 229 -2.65 4.49 -13.17
C GLY A 229 -1.49 3.81 -13.91
N LEU A 230 -1.24 4.25 -15.14
CA LEU A 230 -0.08 3.91 -15.94
C LEU A 230 0.59 5.20 -16.40
N VAL A 231 1.91 5.29 -16.22
CA VAL A 231 2.76 6.31 -16.85
C VAL A 231 3.85 5.62 -17.64
N VAL A 232 4.13 6.11 -18.84
CA VAL A 232 5.15 5.55 -19.72
C VAL A 232 5.91 6.64 -20.45
N LYS A 233 7.22 6.43 -20.62
CA LYS A 233 8.15 7.28 -21.35
C LYS A 233 9.23 6.41 -21.99
N SER A 234 9.75 6.79 -23.18
CA SER A 234 10.97 6.19 -23.71
C SER A 234 12.17 6.60 -22.85
N ILE A 235 13.10 5.70 -22.64
CA ILE A 235 14.33 5.96 -21.88
C ILE A 235 15.29 6.81 -22.72
N ASP A 236 15.33 6.60 -24.03
CA ASP A 236 16.20 7.35 -24.94
C ASP A 236 15.75 8.81 -25.15
N ASP A 237 14.48 9.12 -24.91
CA ASP A 237 13.95 10.48 -25.00
C ASP A 237 13.91 11.16 -23.63
N ILE A 238 15.07 11.66 -23.20
CA ILE A 238 15.26 12.31 -21.88
C ILE A 238 14.30 13.50 -21.69
N HIS A 239 13.99 14.24 -22.76
CA HIS A 239 13.08 15.40 -22.74
C HIS A 239 11.65 15.06 -23.17
N GLY A 240 11.36 13.79 -23.46
CA GLY A 240 10.04 13.32 -23.85
C GLY A 240 9.01 13.53 -22.76
N LYS A 241 7.79 13.82 -23.18
CA LYS A 241 6.66 13.98 -22.27
C LYS A 241 6.15 12.63 -21.80
N TRP A 242 5.87 12.52 -20.51
CA TRP A 242 5.20 11.37 -19.95
C TRP A 242 3.82 11.16 -20.56
N CYS A 243 3.57 9.96 -21.03
CA CYS A 243 2.24 9.49 -21.39
C CYS A 243 1.57 8.92 -20.15
N LYS A 244 0.36 9.39 -19.83
CA LYS A 244 -0.31 9.05 -18.57
C LYS A 244 -1.76 8.66 -18.80
N ILE A 245 -2.19 7.56 -18.18
CA ILE A 245 -3.57 7.08 -18.20
C ILE A 245 -3.98 6.62 -16.79
N ASN A 246 -5.24 6.82 -16.45
CA ASN A 246 -5.89 6.24 -15.28
C ASN A 246 -7.16 5.51 -15.71
N TYR A 247 -7.37 4.35 -15.11
CA TYR A 247 -8.50 3.47 -15.35
C TYR A 247 -9.18 3.10 -14.04
N ASP A 248 -10.49 3.06 -14.02
CA ASP A 248 -11.29 2.56 -12.91
C ASP A 248 -11.47 1.04 -13.07
N PHE A 249 -10.51 0.26 -12.57
CA PHE A 249 -10.51 -1.20 -12.71
C PHE A 249 -11.45 -1.88 -11.74
N HIS A 250 -11.54 -1.35 -10.53
CA HIS A 250 -12.22 -1.97 -9.42
C HIS A 250 -13.27 -1.05 -8.83
N THR A 251 -14.29 -1.63 -8.23
CA THR A 251 -15.37 -0.89 -7.55
C THR A 251 -15.03 -0.59 -6.09
N ALA A 252 -13.99 -1.23 -5.55
CA ALA A 252 -13.49 -1.03 -4.21
C ALA A 252 -11.97 -0.82 -4.22
N TYR A 253 -11.38 -0.74 -3.06
CA TYR A 253 -9.96 -0.56 -2.80
C TYR A 253 -9.10 -1.58 -3.57
N ALA A 254 -8.28 -1.14 -4.53
CA ALA A 254 -7.31 -1.97 -5.21
C ALA A 254 -6.10 -2.21 -4.29
N THR A 255 -5.78 -3.47 -4.07
CA THR A 255 -4.82 -3.89 -3.03
C THR A 255 -3.43 -4.15 -3.55
N CYS A 256 -3.32 -4.72 -4.75
CA CYS A 256 -2.06 -5.01 -5.41
C CYS A 256 -2.22 -4.89 -6.93
N CYS A 257 -1.18 -4.40 -7.60
CA CYS A 257 -1.09 -4.41 -9.06
C CYS A 257 0.33 -4.77 -9.49
N ARG A 258 0.45 -5.60 -10.53
CA ARG A 258 1.73 -6.01 -11.12
C ARG A 258 1.61 -6.18 -12.62
N PHE A 259 2.71 -5.97 -13.34
CA PHE A 259 2.82 -6.43 -14.72
C PHE A 259 2.81 -7.96 -14.76
N ASP A 260 2.18 -8.52 -15.79
CA ASP A 260 2.13 -9.97 -15.97
C ASP A 260 3.51 -10.50 -16.40
N ASN A 261 3.96 -11.56 -15.73
CA ASN A 261 5.26 -12.18 -16.03
C ASN A 261 5.26 -12.92 -17.38
N LEU A 262 4.11 -13.44 -17.82
CA LEU A 262 3.97 -14.15 -19.10
C LEU A 262 3.78 -13.19 -20.26
N ASN A 263 2.90 -12.22 -20.08
CA ASN A 263 2.62 -11.18 -21.06
C ASN A 263 2.82 -9.79 -20.42
N PRO A 264 4.02 -9.21 -20.51
CA PRO A 264 4.32 -7.93 -19.87
C PRO A 264 3.44 -6.76 -20.30
N ASN A 265 2.70 -6.90 -21.41
CA ASN A 265 1.71 -5.92 -21.84
C ASN A 265 0.40 -5.98 -21.04
N ASN A 266 0.27 -6.95 -20.14
CA ASN A 266 -0.88 -7.07 -19.26
C ASN A 266 -0.56 -6.54 -17.86
N ILE A 267 -1.57 -5.91 -17.25
CA ILE A 267 -1.56 -5.50 -15.84
C ILE A 267 -2.55 -6.39 -15.08
N ASN A 268 -2.05 -7.12 -14.08
CA ASN A 268 -2.89 -7.89 -13.19
C ASN A 268 -3.10 -7.16 -11.87
N SER A 269 -4.32 -7.21 -11.33
CA SER A 269 -4.67 -6.50 -10.09
C SER A 269 -5.70 -7.24 -9.25
N THR A 270 -5.58 -7.08 -7.92
CA THR A 270 -6.51 -7.59 -6.92
C THR A 270 -7.19 -6.45 -6.16
N SER A 271 -8.37 -6.71 -5.60
CA SER A 271 -9.15 -5.71 -4.88
C SER A 271 -10.01 -6.30 -3.77
N TYR A 272 -10.45 -5.43 -2.86
CA TYR A 272 -11.50 -5.75 -1.88
C TYR A 272 -12.89 -5.94 -2.48
N ASP A 273 -13.08 -5.73 -3.80
CA ASP A 273 -14.29 -6.15 -4.50
C ASP A 273 -14.33 -7.66 -4.81
N GLY A 274 -13.34 -8.41 -4.27
CA GLY A 274 -13.22 -9.86 -4.42
C GLY A 274 -12.75 -10.29 -5.81
N THR A 275 -12.30 -9.39 -6.67
CA THR A 275 -11.89 -9.72 -8.04
C THR A 275 -10.39 -9.69 -8.25
N PHE A 276 -9.91 -10.64 -9.05
CA PHE A 276 -8.60 -10.64 -9.69
C PHE A 276 -8.81 -10.39 -11.18
N ARG A 277 -8.25 -9.28 -11.67
CA ARG A 277 -8.44 -8.81 -13.05
C ARG A 277 -7.14 -8.67 -13.80
N SER A 278 -7.21 -8.93 -15.12
CA SER A 278 -6.13 -8.65 -16.08
C SER A 278 -6.58 -7.58 -17.07
N TYR A 279 -5.69 -6.66 -17.38
CA TYR A 279 -5.91 -5.62 -18.37
C TYR A 279 -4.82 -5.67 -19.43
N ASP A 280 -5.22 -5.86 -20.69
CA ASP A 280 -4.34 -5.81 -21.86
C ASP A 280 -4.17 -4.33 -22.28
N ILE A 281 -2.96 -3.80 -22.09
CA ILE A 281 -2.62 -2.40 -22.38
C ILE A 281 -2.77 -2.11 -23.89
N THR A 282 -2.45 -3.08 -24.74
CA THR A 282 -2.45 -2.91 -26.20
C THR A 282 -3.85 -2.96 -26.80
N LYS A 283 -4.73 -3.79 -26.25
CA LYS A 283 -6.12 -3.96 -26.70
C LYS A 283 -7.11 -3.07 -25.93
N HIS A 284 -6.66 -2.45 -24.86
CA HIS A 284 -7.52 -1.67 -23.94
C HIS A 284 -8.73 -2.46 -23.43
N GLN A 285 -8.51 -3.74 -23.11
CA GLN A 285 -9.54 -4.67 -22.64
C GLN A 285 -9.20 -5.21 -21.26
N SER A 286 -10.18 -5.26 -20.37
CA SER A 286 -10.09 -5.93 -19.09
C SER A 286 -10.83 -7.25 -19.12
N ILE A 287 -10.24 -8.22 -18.43
CA ILE A 287 -10.82 -9.54 -18.20
C ILE A 287 -10.84 -9.78 -16.70
N GLU A 288 -11.98 -10.17 -16.16
CA GLU A 288 -12.07 -10.69 -14.80
C GLU A 288 -11.61 -12.15 -14.85
N ILE A 289 -10.42 -12.42 -14.28
CA ILE A 289 -9.83 -13.76 -14.25
C ILE A 289 -10.53 -14.62 -13.20
N PHE A 290 -10.73 -14.04 -12.00
CA PHE A 290 -11.29 -14.75 -10.85
C PHE A 290 -12.12 -13.79 -10.01
N ARG A 291 -13.23 -14.31 -9.47
CA ARG A 291 -14.06 -13.64 -8.46
C ARG A 291 -14.25 -14.57 -7.28
N GLU A 292 -13.96 -14.06 -6.11
CA GLU A 292 -14.17 -14.77 -4.85
C GLU A 292 -15.68 -14.99 -4.62
N PRO A 293 -16.15 -16.25 -4.49
CA PRO A 293 -17.58 -16.54 -4.36
C PRO A 293 -18.22 -15.95 -3.09
N ASP A 294 -17.46 -15.90 -2.00
CA ASP A 294 -17.93 -15.42 -0.70
C ASP A 294 -17.78 -13.91 -0.51
N GLU A 295 -17.52 -13.17 -1.62
CA GLU A 295 -17.30 -11.71 -1.61
C GLU A 295 -16.16 -11.25 -0.67
N GLN A 296 -15.23 -12.17 -0.32
CA GLN A 296 -14.06 -11.82 0.49
C GLN A 296 -13.10 -10.92 -0.30
N GLY A 297 -12.52 -9.95 0.39
CA GLY A 297 -11.54 -9.06 -0.22
C GLY A 297 -10.21 -9.77 -0.51
N LEU A 298 -9.68 -9.59 -1.71
CA LEU A 298 -8.33 -10.04 -2.07
C LEU A 298 -7.32 -9.00 -1.60
N THR A 299 -6.28 -9.41 -0.86
CA THR A 299 -5.39 -8.47 -0.14
C THR A 299 -4.02 -8.30 -0.76
N ALA A 300 -3.45 -9.35 -1.34
CA ALA A 300 -2.18 -9.32 -2.07
C ALA A 300 -2.11 -10.50 -3.02
N PHE A 301 -1.24 -10.42 -4.02
CA PHE A 301 -0.89 -11.58 -4.85
C PHE A 301 0.58 -11.55 -5.25
N ASP A 302 1.12 -12.72 -5.56
CA ASP A 302 2.47 -12.89 -6.11
C ASP A 302 2.51 -14.07 -7.08
N TYR A 303 3.43 -14.03 -8.06
CA TYR A 303 3.58 -15.06 -9.07
C TYR A 303 4.49 -16.20 -8.59
N ARG A 304 3.95 -17.41 -8.54
CA ARG A 304 4.75 -18.62 -8.34
C ARG A 304 5.46 -19.04 -9.62
N SER A 305 4.78 -18.89 -10.74
CA SER A 305 5.30 -19.17 -12.08
C SER A 305 4.73 -18.19 -13.08
N LEU A 306 5.05 -18.35 -14.35
CA LEU A 306 4.45 -17.54 -15.42
C LEU A 306 2.92 -17.65 -15.48
N GLN A 307 2.33 -18.72 -14.95
CA GLN A 307 0.94 -19.08 -15.17
C GLN A 307 0.17 -19.36 -13.86
N THR A 308 0.86 -19.44 -12.74
CA THR A 308 0.26 -19.67 -11.43
C THR A 308 0.62 -18.56 -10.46
N CYS A 309 -0.35 -18.12 -9.68
CA CYS A 309 -0.15 -17.12 -8.65
C CYS A 309 -0.78 -17.55 -7.32
N LEU A 310 -0.24 -17.01 -6.23
CA LEU A 310 -0.86 -17.05 -4.92
C LEU A 310 -1.58 -15.75 -4.66
N ILE A 311 -2.80 -15.82 -4.17
CA ILE A 311 -3.62 -14.67 -3.80
C ILE A 311 -4.03 -14.84 -2.34
N SER A 312 -3.85 -13.81 -1.52
CA SER A 312 -4.30 -13.82 -0.13
C SER A 312 -5.63 -13.09 0.04
N THR A 313 -6.43 -13.53 1.02
CA THR A 313 -7.73 -12.95 1.35
C THR A 313 -7.69 -12.20 2.69
N ASP A 314 -8.69 -11.39 2.95
CA ASP A 314 -8.84 -10.66 4.21
C ASP A 314 -9.32 -11.55 5.37
N ASN A 315 -9.85 -12.74 5.09
CA ASN A 315 -10.19 -13.75 6.10
C ASN A 315 -8.98 -14.60 6.54
N GLY A 316 -7.88 -14.54 5.80
CA GLY A 316 -6.66 -15.27 6.16
C GLY A 316 -6.41 -16.52 5.32
N ASP A 317 -7.14 -16.71 4.23
CA ASP A 317 -6.88 -17.78 3.27
C ASP A 317 -5.82 -17.38 2.24
N VAL A 318 -5.19 -18.39 1.66
CA VAL A 318 -4.35 -18.28 0.46
C VAL A 318 -4.94 -19.15 -0.64
N LEU A 319 -5.09 -18.57 -1.81
CA LEU A 319 -5.61 -19.20 -3.02
C LEU A 319 -4.46 -19.46 -3.97
N LEU A 320 -4.26 -20.70 -4.40
CA LEU A 320 -3.40 -21.04 -5.53
C LEU A 320 -4.26 -21.02 -6.80
N VAL A 321 -3.97 -20.07 -7.69
CA VAL A 321 -4.74 -19.80 -8.89
C VAL A 321 -3.93 -20.16 -10.12
N ASP A 322 -4.43 -21.09 -10.96
CA ASP A 322 -3.86 -21.41 -12.27
C ASP A 322 -4.66 -20.66 -13.36
N ILE A 323 -4.03 -19.67 -13.98
CA ILE A 323 -4.65 -18.80 -14.98
C ILE A 323 -4.66 -19.39 -16.40
N ARG A 324 -4.11 -20.61 -16.62
CA ARG A 324 -4.09 -21.27 -17.94
C ARG A 324 -5.43 -21.86 -18.32
N VAL A 325 -6.19 -22.27 -17.33
CA VAL A 325 -7.41 -23.08 -17.49
C VAL A 325 -8.64 -22.17 -17.39
N ASN A 326 -9.62 -22.42 -18.26
CA ASN A 326 -10.90 -21.74 -18.22
C ASN A 326 -12.01 -22.78 -18.02
N PRO A 327 -12.76 -22.81 -16.90
CA PRO A 327 -12.66 -21.92 -15.76
C PRO A 327 -11.34 -22.07 -14.97
N VAL A 328 -10.94 -21.00 -14.30
CA VAL A 328 -9.70 -20.96 -13.50
C VAL A 328 -9.78 -21.98 -12.37
N THR A 329 -8.72 -22.80 -12.24
CA THR A 329 -8.60 -23.72 -11.12
C THR A 329 -8.07 -22.98 -9.89
N VAL A 330 -8.77 -23.14 -8.76
CA VAL A 330 -8.42 -22.49 -7.50
C VAL A 330 -8.37 -23.53 -6.39
N GLU A 331 -7.20 -23.61 -5.73
CA GLU A 331 -7.04 -24.37 -4.50
C GLU A 331 -6.97 -23.39 -3.32
N ARG A 332 -7.78 -23.65 -2.27
CA ARG A 332 -7.86 -22.79 -1.08
C ARG A 332 -7.18 -23.44 0.11
N PHE A 333 -6.39 -22.63 0.84
CA PHE A 333 -5.69 -23.02 2.05
C PHE A 333 -6.00 -22.05 3.19
N ASP A 334 -6.53 -22.53 4.31
CA ASP A 334 -6.67 -21.77 5.56
C ASP A 334 -5.31 -21.71 6.25
N VAL A 335 -4.64 -20.57 6.17
CA VAL A 335 -3.26 -20.39 6.68
C VAL A 335 -3.19 -19.41 7.86
N SER A 336 -4.24 -18.63 8.10
CA SER A 336 -4.27 -17.65 9.18
C SER A 336 -5.69 -17.35 9.62
N LYS A 337 -5.90 -17.25 10.94
CA LYS A 337 -7.19 -16.82 11.51
C LYS A 337 -7.37 -15.29 11.49
N LYS A 338 -6.36 -14.56 11.00
CA LYS A 338 -6.37 -13.10 10.95
C LYS A 338 -6.03 -12.64 9.54
N ARG A 339 -6.47 -11.42 9.24
CA ARG A 339 -6.24 -10.77 7.95
C ARG A 339 -4.77 -10.77 7.56
N ILE A 340 -4.49 -11.25 6.37
CA ILE A 340 -3.19 -11.15 5.70
C ILE A 340 -3.10 -9.77 5.02
N ARG A 341 -1.95 -9.12 5.11
CA ARG A 341 -1.67 -7.84 4.46
C ARG A 341 -0.71 -7.97 3.30
N THR A 342 0.33 -8.79 3.47
CA THR A 342 1.33 -9.03 2.44
C THR A 342 1.55 -10.52 2.28
N LEU A 343 1.75 -10.92 1.04
CA LEU A 343 2.15 -12.24 0.60
C LEU A 343 3.34 -12.05 -0.32
N HIS A 344 4.42 -12.79 -0.10
CA HIS A 344 5.59 -12.76 -0.97
C HIS A 344 6.19 -14.16 -1.10
N ILE A 345 6.37 -14.60 -2.34
CA ILE A 345 6.98 -15.88 -2.65
C ILE A 345 8.51 -15.76 -2.59
N ASN A 346 9.18 -16.79 -2.10
CA ASN A 346 10.63 -16.82 -2.09
C ASN A 346 11.15 -16.85 -3.55
N PRO A 347 11.94 -15.85 -4.00
CA PRO A 347 12.36 -15.75 -5.40
C PRO A 347 13.18 -16.94 -5.89
N ILE A 348 13.84 -17.67 -4.99
CA ILE A 348 14.68 -18.84 -5.32
C ILE A 348 13.92 -20.14 -5.10
N LYS A 349 13.07 -20.19 -4.06
CA LYS A 349 12.28 -21.38 -3.70
C LYS A 349 10.80 -21.07 -3.89
N VAL A 350 10.35 -21.15 -5.11
CA VAL A 350 9.02 -20.76 -5.56
C VAL A 350 7.85 -21.49 -4.87
N ASP A 351 8.14 -22.58 -4.16
CA ASP A 351 7.14 -23.28 -3.35
C ASP A 351 7.04 -22.74 -1.92
N GLU A 352 7.98 -21.90 -1.49
CA GLU A 352 7.95 -21.28 -0.16
C GLU A 352 7.48 -19.83 -0.27
N PHE A 353 6.62 -19.42 0.66
CA PHE A 353 6.11 -18.04 0.71
C PHE A 353 5.98 -17.56 2.15
N CYS A 354 6.10 -16.25 2.35
CA CYS A 354 5.87 -15.61 3.63
C CYS A 354 4.60 -14.76 3.61
N LEU A 355 3.95 -14.72 4.76
CA LEU A 355 2.74 -13.97 5.03
C LEU A 355 2.95 -13.05 6.22
N SER A 356 2.48 -11.82 6.13
CA SER A 356 2.40 -10.94 7.28
C SER A 356 1.05 -10.22 7.34
N GLY A 357 0.66 -9.78 8.53
CA GLY A 357 -0.63 -9.14 8.69
C GLY A 357 -0.92 -8.69 10.11
N SER A 358 -2.10 -9.08 10.59
CA SER A 358 -2.57 -8.70 11.92
C SER A 358 -2.04 -9.60 13.05
N ASP A 359 -1.29 -10.64 12.72
CA ASP A 359 -0.56 -11.48 13.67
C ASP A 359 0.74 -10.79 14.12
N ASP A 360 1.22 -11.16 15.31
CA ASP A 360 2.47 -10.66 15.87
C ASP A 360 3.68 -11.50 15.39
N CYS A 361 3.55 -12.11 14.23
CA CYS A 361 4.59 -12.92 13.59
C CYS A 361 4.46 -12.88 12.06
N VAL A 362 5.54 -13.24 11.40
CA VAL A 362 5.57 -13.57 9.97
C VAL A 362 5.50 -15.09 9.83
N LYS A 363 4.55 -15.59 9.05
CA LYS A 363 4.35 -17.02 8.82
C LYS A 363 4.99 -17.43 7.51
N VAL A 364 5.77 -18.49 7.52
CA VAL A 364 6.36 -19.07 6.32
C VAL A 364 5.72 -20.43 6.07
N TRP A 365 5.24 -20.63 4.85
CA TRP A 365 4.57 -21.84 4.40
C TRP A 365 5.31 -22.45 3.21
N ASP A 366 5.08 -23.76 3.00
CA ASP A 366 5.60 -24.52 1.86
C ASP A 366 4.42 -25.18 1.14
N LEU A 367 4.20 -24.80 -0.14
CA LEU A 367 3.08 -25.30 -0.95
C LEU A 367 3.06 -26.83 -1.11
N ARG A 368 4.22 -27.49 -0.94
CA ARG A 368 4.32 -28.95 -0.99
C ARG A 368 3.79 -29.62 0.27
N ASN A 369 3.67 -28.86 1.36
CA ASN A 369 3.12 -29.33 2.62
C ASN A 369 2.32 -28.21 3.31
N MET A 370 1.05 -28.09 2.95
CA MET A 370 0.13 -27.10 3.50
C MET A 370 -0.61 -27.59 4.76
N SER A 371 -0.25 -28.76 5.28
CA SER A 371 -0.86 -29.31 6.51
C SER A 371 -0.41 -28.57 7.77
N SER A 372 0.77 -27.97 7.75
CA SER A 372 1.32 -27.21 8.87
C SER A 372 2.22 -26.07 8.42
N MET A 373 2.22 -24.98 9.21
CA MET A 373 3.13 -23.86 9.02
C MET A 373 4.59 -24.33 9.16
N LYS A 374 5.45 -23.90 8.23
CA LYS A 374 6.85 -24.30 8.20
C LYS A 374 7.69 -23.56 9.25
N TYR A 375 7.57 -22.24 9.29
CA TYR A 375 8.27 -21.37 10.24
C TYR A 375 7.35 -20.27 10.76
N CYS A 376 7.49 -19.92 12.05
CA CYS A 376 6.85 -18.75 12.64
C CYS A 376 7.92 -17.79 13.18
N LEU A 377 8.03 -16.62 12.55
CA LEU A 377 9.04 -15.62 12.83
C LEU A 377 8.42 -14.56 13.76
N GLN A 378 8.87 -14.51 15.00
CA GLN A 378 8.32 -13.66 16.04
C GLN A 378 8.73 -12.20 15.86
N THR A 379 7.76 -11.31 15.74
CA THR A 379 8.00 -9.87 15.56
C THR A 379 7.56 -9.03 16.76
N ASP A 380 6.99 -9.66 17.79
CA ASP A 380 6.47 -9.06 19.03
C ASP A 380 5.29 -8.10 18.82
N ARG A 381 5.04 -7.66 17.60
CA ARG A 381 3.92 -6.81 17.18
C ARG A 381 3.54 -7.12 15.73
N SER A 382 2.29 -6.81 15.40
CA SER A 382 1.80 -7.02 14.04
C SER A 382 2.62 -6.24 13.01
N CYS A 383 2.76 -6.83 11.81
CA CYS A 383 3.59 -6.29 10.74
C CYS A 383 2.77 -5.45 9.75
N TYR A 384 3.38 -4.40 9.24
CA TYR A 384 2.91 -3.68 8.06
C TYR A 384 3.14 -4.48 6.79
N GLY A 385 4.29 -5.16 6.69
CA GLY A 385 4.66 -6.04 5.59
C GLY A 385 5.94 -6.80 5.87
N ALA A 386 6.11 -7.95 5.23
CA ALA A 386 7.32 -8.75 5.26
C ALA A 386 7.61 -9.30 3.86
N TYR A 387 8.87 -9.22 3.45
CA TYR A 387 9.32 -9.61 2.12
C TYR A 387 10.66 -10.32 2.17
N TYR A 388 10.86 -11.31 1.31
CA TYR A 388 12.19 -11.87 1.04
C TYR A 388 13.04 -10.84 0.28
N ASN A 389 14.35 -10.87 0.47
CA ASN A 389 15.28 -10.24 -0.47
C ASN A 389 15.32 -11.03 -1.80
N HIS A 390 15.88 -10.44 -2.86
CA HIS A 390 15.94 -11.12 -4.17
C HIS A 390 16.81 -12.40 -4.16
N ALA A 391 17.79 -12.49 -3.25
CA ALA A 391 18.58 -13.70 -3.04
C ALA A 391 17.79 -14.82 -2.32
N GLY A 392 16.59 -14.55 -1.79
CA GLY A 392 15.79 -15.52 -1.04
C GLY A 392 16.42 -15.98 0.29
N THR A 393 17.42 -15.24 0.79
CA THR A 393 18.22 -15.60 1.96
C THR A 393 17.74 -14.98 3.26
N HIS A 394 17.05 -13.84 3.18
CA HIS A 394 16.55 -13.09 4.33
C HIS A 394 15.13 -12.61 4.12
N ILE A 395 14.40 -12.49 5.23
CA ILE A 395 13.09 -11.82 5.29
C ILE A 395 13.26 -10.57 6.14
N MET A 396 12.79 -9.44 5.64
CA MET A 396 12.69 -8.19 6.40
C MET A 396 11.24 -7.84 6.66
N ALA A 397 10.89 -7.65 7.93
CA ALA A 397 9.57 -7.25 8.39
C ALA A 397 9.60 -5.81 8.94
N ALA A 398 8.65 -4.99 8.49
CA ALA A 398 8.38 -3.68 9.08
C ALA A 398 7.23 -3.81 10.08
N THR A 399 7.47 -3.51 11.35
CA THR A 399 6.52 -3.71 12.45
C THR A 399 5.82 -2.42 12.86
N ARG A 400 4.66 -2.54 13.52
CA ARG A 400 3.83 -1.39 13.91
C ARG A 400 4.38 -0.58 15.08
N ASP A 401 5.40 -1.07 15.75
CA ASP A 401 6.05 -0.45 16.88
C ASP A 401 7.38 0.23 16.52
N ASP A 402 7.46 0.76 15.30
CA ASP A 402 8.60 1.52 14.81
C ASP A 402 9.91 0.74 14.76
N HIS A 403 9.86 -0.52 14.27
CA HIS A 403 11.05 -1.33 14.07
C HIS A 403 11.08 -2.02 12.70
N LEU A 404 12.30 -2.36 12.29
CA LEU A 404 12.59 -3.35 11.25
C LEU A 404 13.20 -4.57 11.91
N ALA A 405 12.76 -5.76 11.49
CA ALA A 405 13.26 -7.03 11.98
C ALA A 405 13.73 -7.89 10.79
N SER A 406 14.96 -8.38 10.84
CA SER A 406 15.55 -9.26 9.84
C SER A 406 15.66 -10.69 10.34
N PHE A 407 15.35 -11.64 9.47
CA PHE A 407 15.39 -13.07 9.72
C PHE A 407 16.20 -13.75 8.64
N SER A 408 17.24 -14.54 9.02
CA SER A 408 18.03 -15.32 8.08
C SER A 408 17.36 -16.66 7.78
N TYR A 409 17.32 -17.03 6.51
CA TYR A 409 16.83 -18.33 6.11
C TYR A 409 17.70 -19.49 6.63
N ASN A 410 19.01 -19.28 6.80
CA ASN A 410 19.90 -20.29 7.35
C ASN A 410 19.60 -20.55 8.82
N ASP A 411 19.35 -19.50 9.61
CA ASP A 411 18.99 -19.65 11.03
C ASP A 411 17.62 -20.32 11.19
N MET A 412 16.68 -20.06 10.28
CA MET A 412 15.39 -20.76 10.27
C MET A 412 15.55 -22.28 10.12
N LYS A 413 16.51 -22.73 9.29
CA LYS A 413 16.75 -24.17 9.06
C LYS A 413 17.34 -24.92 10.26
N ILE A 414 18.15 -24.23 11.06
CA ILE A 414 18.86 -24.83 12.20
C ILE A 414 18.18 -24.56 13.54
N ALA A 415 17.05 -23.79 13.52
CA ALA A 415 16.30 -23.45 14.71
C ALA A 415 15.75 -24.72 15.39
N GLU A 416 15.97 -24.85 16.71
CA GLU A 416 15.43 -25.94 17.52
C GLU A 416 13.90 -25.92 17.57
N ASP A 417 13.32 -24.72 17.63
CA ASP A 417 11.87 -24.49 17.56
C ASP A 417 11.51 -23.69 16.31
N PRO A 418 11.06 -24.35 15.23
CA PRO A 418 10.66 -23.68 13.98
C PRO A 418 9.48 -22.72 14.14
N LEU A 419 8.68 -22.87 15.19
CA LEU A 419 7.49 -22.05 15.44
C LEU A 419 7.75 -20.85 16.35
N ASN A 420 9.00 -20.64 16.79
CA ASN A 420 9.37 -19.51 17.65
C ASN A 420 10.74 -18.93 17.29
N ILE A 421 10.91 -18.53 16.05
CA ILE A 421 12.17 -17.97 15.54
C ILE A 421 12.24 -16.48 15.85
N ARG A 422 13.32 -16.06 16.51
CA ARG A 422 13.58 -14.65 16.81
C ARG A 422 14.37 -13.98 15.69
N PRO A 423 14.23 -12.64 15.51
CA PRO A 423 14.99 -11.91 14.49
C PRO A 423 16.48 -11.91 14.82
N ILE A 424 17.33 -12.02 13.80
CA ILE A 424 18.80 -11.85 13.95
C ILE A 424 19.11 -10.46 14.43
N LYS A 425 18.40 -9.50 13.84
CA LYS A 425 18.55 -8.08 14.13
C LYS A 425 17.20 -7.38 14.14
N ARG A 426 17.03 -6.50 15.10
CA ARG A 426 15.89 -5.60 15.22
C ARG A 426 16.40 -4.19 15.47
N ILE A 427 15.97 -3.24 14.66
CA ILE A 427 16.39 -1.84 14.75
C ILE A 427 15.19 -0.92 14.79
N ALA A 428 15.36 0.23 15.46
CA ALA A 428 14.35 1.28 15.43
C ALA A 428 14.26 1.92 14.04
N HIS A 429 13.05 2.08 13.52
CA HIS A 429 12.76 2.74 12.26
C HIS A 429 11.42 3.49 12.36
N LYS A 430 11.36 4.73 11.92
CA LYS A 430 10.17 5.58 12.05
C LYS A 430 9.07 5.18 11.07
N ASN A 431 8.31 4.14 11.41
CA ASN A 431 7.19 3.59 10.63
C ASN A 431 5.84 4.24 10.95
N TYR A 432 5.67 4.71 12.19
CA TYR A 432 4.40 5.24 12.65
C TYR A 432 4.13 6.64 12.07
N VAL A 433 2.94 6.82 11.54
CA VAL A 433 2.44 8.09 11.03
C VAL A 433 1.05 8.33 11.62
N ASN A 434 0.86 9.45 12.32
CA ASN A 434 -0.46 9.85 12.85
C ASN A 434 -1.38 10.39 11.73
N ARG A 435 -1.46 9.68 10.61
CA ARG A 435 -2.29 9.99 9.44
C ARG A 435 -2.68 8.69 8.74
N PHE A 436 -3.78 8.71 8.01
CA PHE A 436 -4.20 7.59 7.16
C PHE A 436 -3.36 7.56 5.87
N VAL A 437 -2.16 7.01 5.96
CA VAL A 437 -1.25 6.77 4.83
C VAL A 437 -1.15 5.27 4.55
N THR A 438 -0.62 4.90 3.38
CA THR A 438 -0.21 3.52 3.11
C THR A 438 0.94 3.17 4.07
N PRO A 439 0.90 2.04 4.77
CA PRO A 439 1.97 1.65 5.68
C PRO A 439 3.32 1.51 4.97
N PHE A 440 4.40 1.86 5.66
CA PHE A 440 5.75 1.62 5.16
C PHE A 440 6.05 0.12 5.15
N THR A 441 6.60 -0.38 4.05
CA THR A 441 7.04 -1.76 3.91
C THR A 441 8.46 -1.79 3.35
N ALA A 442 9.28 -2.70 3.85
CA ALA A 442 10.64 -2.91 3.35
C ALA A 442 10.57 -3.78 2.09
N GLN A 443 10.57 -3.15 0.93
CA GLN A 443 10.51 -3.83 -0.37
C GLN A 443 11.89 -4.34 -0.78
N PRO A 444 12.00 -5.53 -1.42
CA PRO A 444 13.27 -6.02 -1.93
C PRO A 444 13.83 -5.07 -2.99
N PHE A 445 15.15 -4.86 -2.95
CA PHE A 445 15.83 -3.97 -3.87
C PHE A 445 16.40 -4.76 -5.05
N ALA A 446 15.81 -4.61 -6.23
CA ALA A 446 16.12 -5.45 -7.37
C ALA A 446 17.56 -5.33 -7.89
N LEU A 447 18.19 -4.16 -7.71
CA LEU A 447 19.56 -3.92 -8.17
C LEU A 447 20.63 -4.52 -7.23
N PHE A 448 20.32 -4.66 -5.94
CA PHE A 448 21.18 -5.28 -4.93
C PHE A 448 20.42 -6.41 -4.26
N GLU A 449 20.80 -7.65 -4.57
CA GLU A 449 20.02 -8.86 -4.25
C GLU A 449 19.77 -9.08 -2.76
N SER A 450 20.65 -8.54 -1.88
CA SER A 450 20.56 -8.65 -0.43
C SER A 450 19.77 -7.53 0.24
N ASP A 451 19.56 -6.39 -0.46
CA ASP A 451 19.13 -5.14 0.15
C ASP A 451 17.62 -4.90 0.04
N PHE A 452 17.13 -3.95 0.84
CA PHE A 452 15.74 -3.55 0.92
C PHE A 452 15.60 -2.03 0.87
N LEU A 453 14.51 -1.57 0.24
CA LEU A 453 14.10 -0.17 0.17
C LEU A 453 12.94 0.10 1.13
N ILE A 454 13.02 1.17 1.91
CA ILE A 454 11.91 1.61 2.76
C ILE A 454 11.91 3.13 2.92
N GLY A 455 10.75 3.76 2.85
CA GLY A 455 10.57 5.14 3.24
C GLY A 455 10.45 5.30 4.76
N SER A 456 10.60 6.52 5.26
CA SER A 456 10.59 6.82 6.69
C SER A 456 9.72 8.05 6.99
N ASN A 457 9.14 8.10 8.18
CA ASN A 457 8.49 9.30 8.70
C ASN A 457 9.50 10.32 9.28
N GLY A 458 10.80 10.16 8.98
CA GLY A 458 11.85 11.10 9.36
C GLY A 458 11.82 12.42 8.57
N TYR A 459 12.66 13.37 8.97
CA TYR A 459 12.95 14.56 8.22
C TYR A 459 14.47 14.79 8.20
N PRO A 460 15.08 15.10 7.05
CA PRO A 460 14.47 15.25 5.71
C PRO A 460 13.76 13.98 5.24
N ARG A 461 12.85 14.12 4.24
CA ARG A 461 12.17 12.96 3.63
C ARG A 461 13.19 12.16 2.86
N GLU A 462 13.13 10.83 3.04
CA GLU A 462 14.12 9.93 2.44
C GLU A 462 13.51 8.57 2.10
N ILE A 463 14.14 7.90 1.14
CA ILE A 463 14.02 6.46 0.94
C ILE A 463 15.35 5.87 1.39
N SER A 464 15.30 5.03 2.42
CA SER A 464 16.48 4.39 3.00
C SER A 464 16.71 3.03 2.38
N VAL A 465 17.98 2.68 2.21
CA VAL A 465 18.44 1.35 1.79
C VAL A 465 19.04 0.65 3.00
N TYR A 466 18.56 -0.55 3.28
CA TYR A 466 19.05 -1.40 4.35
C TYR A 466 19.54 -2.73 3.79
N ASN A 467 20.68 -3.20 4.27
CA ASN A 467 21.14 -4.54 3.96
C ASN A 467 20.39 -5.60 4.79
N GLU A 468 20.64 -6.86 4.51
CA GLU A 468 20.07 -8.03 5.20
C GLU A 468 20.28 -8.02 6.72
N ASN A 469 21.32 -7.36 7.21
CA ASN A 469 21.65 -7.22 8.64
C ASN A 469 21.03 -5.97 9.28
N CYS A 470 20.02 -5.36 8.65
CA CYS A 470 19.40 -4.11 9.08
C CYS A 470 20.39 -2.94 9.24
N GLN A 471 21.51 -2.92 8.52
CA GLN A 471 22.39 -1.76 8.50
C GLN A 471 21.96 -0.84 7.37
N LYS A 472 21.78 0.44 7.67
CA LYS A 472 21.46 1.45 6.66
C LYS A 472 22.70 1.68 5.81
N THR A 473 22.65 1.27 4.54
CA THR A 473 23.76 1.38 3.59
C THR A 473 23.72 2.69 2.82
N SER A 474 22.53 3.22 2.57
CA SER A 474 22.35 4.46 1.85
C SER A 474 21.03 5.15 2.19
N SER A 475 20.92 6.40 1.73
CA SER A 475 19.74 7.25 1.89
C SER A 475 19.57 8.11 0.66
N LEU A 476 18.41 8.03 0.04
CA LEU A 476 18.01 8.83 -1.11
C LEU A 476 17.19 10.02 -0.63
N THR A 477 17.71 11.20 -0.81
CA THR A 477 17.06 12.47 -0.49
C THR A 477 17.05 13.37 -1.71
N SER A 478 16.07 14.25 -1.82
CA SER A 478 15.99 15.25 -2.88
C SER A 478 15.11 16.41 -2.41
N GLU A 479 15.35 17.61 -2.91
CA GLU A 479 14.47 18.77 -2.70
C GLU A 479 13.07 18.50 -3.27
N ASN A 480 13.00 17.69 -4.32
CA ASN A 480 11.76 17.26 -4.95
C ASN A 480 11.04 16.13 -4.20
N LEU A 481 11.66 15.53 -3.16
CA LEU A 481 11.04 14.54 -2.28
C LEU A 481 10.50 15.23 -1.00
N ASN A 482 9.44 16.00 -1.12
CA ASN A 482 8.85 16.77 -0.01
C ASN A 482 7.69 16.06 0.71
N SER A 483 7.38 14.83 0.35
CA SER A 483 6.31 14.01 0.94
C SER A 483 6.78 12.61 1.32
N LEU A 484 5.97 11.91 2.13
CA LEU A 484 6.28 10.55 2.58
C LEU A 484 6.21 9.56 1.40
N ALA A 485 7.34 8.95 1.04
CA ALA A 485 7.41 7.84 0.10
C ALA A 485 7.07 6.54 0.83
N THR A 486 5.80 6.15 0.81
CA THR A 486 5.30 4.99 1.58
C THR A 486 5.36 3.68 0.78
N VAL A 487 5.27 3.77 -0.54
CA VAL A 487 5.39 2.63 -1.46
C VAL A 487 6.62 2.85 -2.31
N ASN A 488 7.59 1.94 -2.28
CA ASN A 488 8.87 2.08 -2.95
C ASN A 488 9.13 0.88 -3.83
N ILE A 489 9.60 1.10 -5.04
CA ILE A 489 9.99 0.06 -6.00
C ILE A 489 11.27 0.45 -6.71
N SER A 490 11.98 -0.51 -7.29
CA SER A 490 13.16 -0.27 -8.12
C SER A 490 13.07 -1.03 -9.44
N HIS A 491 13.69 -0.47 -10.47
CA HIS A 491 13.85 -1.20 -11.72
C HIS A 491 14.83 -2.35 -11.55
N ARG A 492 14.66 -3.45 -12.32
CA ARG A 492 15.49 -4.66 -12.16
C ARG A 492 16.93 -4.49 -12.63
N THR A 493 17.18 -3.62 -13.59
CA THR A 493 18.47 -3.50 -14.29
C THR A 493 18.98 -2.06 -14.42
N LEU A 494 18.08 -1.07 -14.41
CA LEU A 494 18.41 0.34 -14.56
C LEU A 494 18.50 1.04 -13.18
N PRO A 495 19.34 2.07 -13.02
CA PRO A 495 19.47 2.84 -11.78
C PRO A 495 18.26 3.76 -11.57
N ILE A 496 17.08 3.16 -11.42
CA ILE A 496 15.80 3.84 -11.26
C ILE A 496 15.12 3.34 -10.00
N ILE A 497 14.75 4.26 -9.12
CA ILE A 497 13.99 4.01 -7.89
C ILE A 497 12.78 4.93 -7.87
N VAL A 498 11.62 4.39 -7.52
CA VAL A 498 10.36 5.13 -7.51
C VAL A 498 9.75 5.09 -6.12
N GLY A 499 9.46 6.25 -5.57
CA GLY A 499 8.74 6.42 -4.32
C GLY A 499 7.34 6.98 -4.54
N GLY A 500 6.32 6.28 -4.06
CA GLY A 500 4.92 6.69 -4.14
C GLY A 500 4.37 7.19 -2.82
N ASN A 501 3.45 8.15 -2.88
CA ASN A 501 2.90 8.80 -1.70
C ASN A 501 1.37 8.68 -1.58
N SER A 502 0.86 9.14 -0.44
CA SER A 502 -0.58 9.08 -0.14
C SER A 502 -1.45 10.10 -0.89
N SER A 503 -0.86 10.96 -1.71
CA SER A 503 -1.61 11.83 -2.61
C SER A 503 -1.72 11.26 -4.03
N GLY A 504 -1.22 10.04 -4.28
CA GLY A 504 -1.19 9.43 -5.60
C GLY A 504 -0.06 9.95 -6.51
N ARG A 505 0.93 10.65 -5.94
CA ARG A 505 2.11 11.09 -6.68
C ARG A 505 3.26 10.12 -6.53
N ILE A 506 4.07 10.04 -7.58
CA ILE A 506 5.33 9.31 -7.60
C ILE A 506 6.49 10.27 -7.78
N HIS A 507 7.62 9.91 -7.20
CA HIS A 507 8.90 10.59 -7.28
C HIS A 507 9.90 9.58 -7.84
N ILE A 508 10.45 9.87 -9.01
CA ILE A 508 11.30 8.95 -9.76
C ILE A 508 12.74 9.43 -9.66
N PHE A 509 13.56 8.68 -8.94
CA PHE A 509 15.01 8.85 -8.93
C PHE A 509 15.60 8.17 -10.16
N THR A 510 16.40 8.90 -10.90
CA THR A 510 17.12 8.40 -12.08
C THR A 510 18.60 8.72 -11.93
N GLY A 511 19.46 7.75 -12.25
CA GLY A 511 20.90 7.91 -12.35
C GLY A 511 21.36 8.05 -13.80
N PRO A 512 22.69 8.25 -14.02
CA PRO A 512 23.26 8.21 -15.35
C PRO A 512 23.00 6.85 -16.00
N MET A 513 22.45 6.87 -17.20
CA MET A 513 22.08 5.69 -17.99
C MET A 513 23.15 5.33 -18.98
#